data_b13e7b865437817c8929442ba960d9ac
#
_entry.id   b13e7b865437817c8929442ba960d9ac
#
_cell.length_a   1.000
_cell.length_b   1.000
_cell.length_c   1.000
_cell.angle_alpha   90.00
_cell.angle_beta   90.00
_cell.angle_gamma   90.00
#
_symmetry.space_group_name_H-M   'P 1'
#
loop_
_entity.id
_entity.type
_entity.pdbx_description
1 polymer ?
#
loop_
_entity_poly.entity_id
_entity_poly.type
_entity_poly.pdbx_seq_one_letter_code
_entity_poly.pdbx_strand_id
1 'polypeptide(L)'
;MAGRPREFDRNAALALARNLFWKRGYEGVSMADLAQTLGLASARIYAAFGSKEELFKAAIELYEEQEGGFADRAIAEELTVFSTLERMFDEAIRLYTRKQNGNPLGCMVVSAATNCAGENTRIGQWLAEHRRARTASIVRHLKEAIRRGELPKNTDAQSLGDLFATFLHGMSVQARDGVSRERLLATIPHLMSLLKAQIEQSEVTAAN
;
A
#
# COMPACT_ATOMS: atom_id res chain seq x y z
N MET A 1 15.03 1.37 -46.57
CA MET A 1 14.07 0.42 -45.95
C MET A 1 13.63 1.02 -44.63
N ALA A 2 12.39 1.48 -44.51
CA ALA A 2 11.83 1.96 -43.27
C ALA A 2 11.56 0.75 -42.34
N GLY A 3 12.27 0.66 -41.22
CA GLY A 3 12.08 -0.41 -40.26
C GLY A 3 10.64 -0.39 -39.72
N ARG A 4 10.04 -1.59 -39.60
CA ARG A 4 8.73 -1.80 -38.98
C ARG A 4 8.68 -1.03 -37.66
N PRO A 5 7.67 -0.20 -37.38
CA PRO A 5 7.56 0.52 -36.13
C PRO A 5 7.66 -0.51 -34.99
N ARG A 6 8.57 -0.28 -34.04
CA ARG A 6 8.64 -1.12 -32.82
C ARG A 6 7.23 -1.18 -32.23
N GLU A 7 6.72 -2.40 -32.12
CA GLU A 7 5.44 -2.67 -31.51
C GLU A 7 5.48 -2.09 -30.09
N PHE A 8 4.51 -1.25 -29.76
CA PHE A 8 4.45 -0.57 -28.48
C PHE A 8 4.04 -1.60 -27.39
N ASP A 9 4.95 -1.87 -26.47
CA ASP A 9 4.65 -2.70 -25.31
C ASP A 9 3.95 -1.84 -24.24
N ARG A 10 2.63 -1.99 -24.15
CA ARG A 10 1.78 -1.25 -23.21
C ARG A 10 2.13 -1.59 -21.75
N ASN A 11 2.48 -2.85 -21.45
CA ASN A 11 2.80 -3.29 -20.09
C ASN A 11 4.16 -2.73 -19.64
N ALA A 12 5.17 -2.74 -20.50
CA ALA A 12 6.45 -2.12 -20.22
C ALA A 12 6.31 -0.61 -19.97
N ALA A 13 5.51 0.09 -20.79
CA ALA A 13 5.24 1.51 -20.59
C ALA A 13 4.48 1.77 -19.26
N LEU A 14 3.49 0.96 -18.92
CA LEU A 14 2.77 1.06 -17.65
C LEU A 14 3.70 0.88 -16.45
N ALA A 15 4.63 -0.08 -16.50
CA ALA A 15 5.62 -0.29 -15.44
C ALA A 15 6.56 0.91 -15.26
N LEU A 16 6.99 1.55 -16.37
CA LEU A 16 7.78 2.77 -16.30
C LEU A 16 6.99 3.95 -15.72
N ALA A 17 5.72 4.12 -16.13
CA ALA A 17 4.83 5.14 -15.58
C ALA A 17 4.59 4.92 -14.07
N ARG A 18 4.34 3.66 -13.63
CA ARG A 18 4.22 3.30 -12.22
C ARG A 18 5.45 3.74 -11.42
N ASN A 19 6.65 3.44 -11.90
CA ASN A 19 7.89 3.80 -11.20
C ASN A 19 8.07 5.32 -11.09
N LEU A 20 7.69 6.07 -12.13
CA LEU A 20 7.74 7.52 -12.14
C LEU A 20 6.75 8.13 -11.13
N PHE A 21 5.48 7.68 -11.16
CA PHE A 21 4.45 8.11 -10.23
C PHE A 21 4.76 7.71 -8.79
N TRP A 22 5.33 6.54 -8.56
CA TRP A 22 5.73 6.11 -7.22
C TRP A 22 6.77 7.05 -6.61
N LYS A 23 7.72 7.48 -7.43
CA LYS A 23 8.79 8.39 -7.01
C LYS A 23 8.30 9.81 -6.76
N ARG A 24 7.43 10.36 -7.62
CA ARG A 24 7.08 11.80 -7.65
C ARG A 24 5.65 12.10 -7.22
N GLY A 25 4.81 11.10 -7.02
CA GLY A 25 3.37 11.28 -6.80
C GLY A 25 2.65 11.71 -8.08
N TYR A 26 1.33 11.85 -8.00
CA TYR A 26 0.49 12.24 -9.14
C TYR A 26 0.79 13.66 -9.62
N GLU A 27 0.88 14.61 -8.68
CA GLU A 27 1.08 16.04 -8.99
C GLU A 27 2.47 16.32 -9.55
N GLY A 28 3.49 15.66 -9.03
CA GLY A 28 4.89 15.83 -9.43
C GLY A 28 5.25 15.23 -10.80
N VAL A 29 4.27 14.74 -11.56
CA VAL A 29 4.47 14.13 -12.87
C VAL A 29 3.63 14.85 -13.92
N SER A 30 4.28 15.48 -14.90
CA SER A 30 3.64 16.07 -16.07
C SER A 30 3.51 15.09 -17.24
N MET A 31 2.69 15.42 -18.25
CA MET A 31 2.63 14.66 -19.50
C MET A 31 3.97 14.71 -20.27
N ALA A 32 4.74 15.77 -20.12
CA ALA A 32 6.09 15.86 -20.71
C ALA A 32 7.06 14.88 -20.04
N ASP A 33 7.01 14.76 -18.68
CA ASP A 33 7.80 13.76 -17.93
C ASP A 33 7.44 12.34 -18.37
N LEU A 34 6.14 12.05 -18.54
CA LEU A 34 5.68 10.75 -19.04
C LEU A 34 6.19 10.48 -20.44
N ALA A 35 6.05 11.44 -21.35
CA ALA A 35 6.53 11.30 -22.74
C ALA A 35 8.04 11.01 -22.79
N GLN A 36 8.82 11.72 -22.00
CA GLN A 36 10.27 11.51 -21.88
C GLN A 36 10.60 10.13 -21.29
N THR A 37 9.93 9.75 -20.17
CA THR A 37 10.21 8.50 -19.46
C THR A 37 9.81 7.28 -20.27
N LEU A 38 8.68 7.36 -20.99
CA LEU A 38 8.16 6.26 -21.79
C LEU A 38 8.79 6.18 -23.18
N GLY A 39 9.49 7.23 -23.62
CA GLY A 39 10.01 7.34 -25.00
C GLY A 39 8.89 7.41 -26.04
N LEU A 40 7.75 8.01 -25.71
CA LEU A 40 6.54 8.07 -26.52
C LEU A 40 6.07 9.52 -26.71
N ALA A 41 5.50 9.82 -27.86
CA ALA A 41 4.78 11.08 -28.03
C ALA A 41 3.52 11.09 -27.15
N SER A 42 3.16 12.27 -26.58
CA SER A 42 1.99 12.43 -25.72
C SER A 42 0.69 11.91 -26.33
N ALA A 43 0.50 12.15 -27.65
CA ALA A 43 -0.68 11.65 -28.38
C ALA A 43 -0.78 10.11 -28.34
N ARG A 44 0.36 9.39 -28.35
CA ARG A 44 0.38 7.93 -28.24
C ARG A 44 0.09 7.45 -26.83
N ILE A 45 0.50 8.21 -25.81
CA ILE A 45 0.15 7.92 -24.40
C ILE A 45 -1.35 8.09 -24.22
N TYR A 46 -1.95 9.19 -24.70
CA TYR A 46 -3.40 9.40 -24.66
C TYR A 46 -4.17 8.28 -25.38
N ALA A 47 -3.71 7.89 -26.57
CA ALA A 47 -4.35 6.80 -27.32
C ALA A 47 -4.29 5.44 -26.60
N ALA A 48 -3.21 5.17 -25.84
CA ALA A 48 -3.01 3.89 -25.14
C ALA A 48 -3.67 3.82 -23.77
N PHE A 49 -3.75 4.94 -23.05
CA PHE A 49 -4.13 4.99 -21.64
C PHE A 49 -5.28 5.97 -21.33
N GLY A 50 -5.76 6.73 -22.32
CA GLY A 50 -6.83 7.72 -22.15
C GLY A 50 -6.31 9.04 -21.58
N SER A 51 -6.21 9.17 -20.28
CA SER A 51 -5.78 10.38 -19.59
C SER A 51 -4.61 10.11 -18.63
N LYS A 52 -3.98 11.18 -18.12
CA LYS A 52 -3.00 11.05 -17.02
C LYS A 52 -3.62 10.37 -15.79
N GLU A 53 -4.88 10.68 -15.51
CA GLU A 53 -5.63 10.09 -14.40
C GLU A 53 -5.82 8.58 -14.60
N GLU A 54 -6.24 8.15 -15.78
CA GLU A 54 -6.44 6.73 -16.10
C GLU A 54 -5.12 5.96 -16.10
N LEU A 55 -4.04 6.56 -16.65
CA LEU A 55 -2.70 5.98 -16.57
C LEU A 55 -2.22 5.86 -15.11
N PHE A 56 -2.49 6.85 -14.26
CA PHE A 56 -2.14 6.80 -12.84
C PHE A 56 -2.92 5.71 -12.11
N LYS A 57 -4.23 5.58 -12.35
CA LYS A 57 -5.06 4.53 -11.77
C LYS A 57 -4.55 3.14 -12.17
N ALA A 58 -4.29 2.93 -13.45
CA ALA A 58 -3.70 1.68 -13.93
C ALA A 58 -2.32 1.40 -13.30
N ALA A 59 -1.52 2.44 -13.05
CA ALA A 59 -0.23 2.30 -12.38
C ALA A 59 -0.37 1.89 -10.89
N ILE A 60 -1.36 2.39 -10.17
CA ILE A 60 -1.69 1.97 -8.80
C ILE A 60 -2.21 0.53 -8.79
N GLU A 61 -3.09 0.16 -9.71
CA GLU A 61 -3.60 -1.21 -9.84
C GLU A 61 -2.44 -2.20 -10.09
N LEU A 62 -1.54 -1.88 -11.00
CA LEU A 62 -0.34 -2.68 -11.26
C LEU A 62 0.56 -2.78 -10.01
N TYR A 63 0.70 -1.68 -9.25
CA TYR A 63 1.46 -1.69 -8.00
C TYR A 63 0.81 -2.61 -6.96
N GLU A 64 -0.51 -2.54 -6.78
CA GLU A 64 -1.22 -3.38 -5.82
C GLU A 64 -1.18 -4.86 -6.21
N GLU A 65 -1.33 -5.17 -7.49
CA GLU A 65 -1.23 -6.54 -8.01
C GLU A 65 0.16 -7.16 -7.76
N GLN A 66 1.22 -6.44 -8.06
CA GLN A 66 2.57 -6.98 -8.03
C GLN A 66 3.25 -6.87 -6.66
N GLU A 67 3.02 -5.77 -5.93
CA GLU A 67 3.79 -5.41 -4.75
C GLU A 67 2.93 -5.01 -3.56
N GLY A 68 2.01 -4.07 -3.73
CA GLY A 68 1.25 -3.44 -2.66
C GLY A 68 0.17 -4.30 -2.01
N GLY A 69 -0.27 -5.37 -2.66
CA GLY A 69 -1.33 -6.28 -2.17
C GLY A 69 -0.88 -7.27 -1.09
N PHE A 70 0.21 -6.98 -0.38
CA PHE A 70 0.75 -7.87 0.66
C PHE A 70 -0.24 -8.19 1.79
N ALA A 71 -1.09 -7.22 2.18
CA ALA A 71 -2.07 -7.42 3.24
C ALA A 71 -3.12 -8.47 2.85
N ASP A 72 -3.67 -8.36 1.65
CA ASP A 72 -4.68 -9.30 1.17
C ASP A 72 -4.07 -10.69 0.92
N ARG A 73 -2.82 -10.77 0.45
CA ARG A 73 -2.09 -12.04 0.33
C ARG A 73 -1.87 -12.70 1.68
N ALA A 74 -1.41 -11.96 2.69
CA ALA A 74 -1.21 -12.50 4.04
C ALA A 74 -2.53 -13.01 4.64
N ILE A 75 -3.64 -12.29 4.44
CA ILE A 75 -4.97 -12.69 4.90
C ILE A 75 -5.48 -13.95 4.18
N ALA A 76 -5.19 -14.11 2.89
CA ALA A 76 -5.65 -15.23 2.08
C ALA A 76 -4.98 -16.58 2.43
N GLU A 77 -3.85 -16.58 3.12
CA GLU A 77 -3.10 -17.81 3.47
C GLU A 77 -3.62 -18.55 4.70
N GLU A 78 -4.78 -18.18 5.26
CA GLU A 78 -5.45 -18.84 6.38
C GLU A 78 -4.58 -19.05 7.63
N LEU A 79 -3.61 -18.18 7.87
CA LEU A 79 -2.75 -18.17 9.05
C LEU A 79 -3.53 -17.70 10.28
N THR A 80 -2.97 -17.91 11.48
CA THR A 80 -3.51 -17.29 12.72
C THR A 80 -3.49 -15.77 12.61
N VAL A 81 -4.34 -15.08 13.36
CA VAL A 81 -4.39 -13.61 13.37
C VAL A 81 -3.02 -12.98 13.66
N PHE A 82 -2.24 -13.57 14.56
CA PHE A 82 -0.90 -13.10 14.91
C PHE A 82 0.06 -13.24 13.74
N SER A 83 0.19 -14.44 13.17
CA SER A 83 1.12 -14.70 12.07
C SER A 83 0.73 -13.92 10.81
N THR A 84 -0.57 -13.73 10.56
CA THR A 84 -1.05 -12.91 9.44
C THR A 84 -0.61 -11.45 9.61
N LEU A 85 -0.82 -10.86 10.80
CA LEU A 85 -0.45 -9.47 11.05
C LEU A 85 1.08 -9.27 11.06
N GLU A 86 1.83 -10.16 11.71
CA GLU A 86 3.30 -10.11 11.71
C GLU A 86 3.84 -10.17 10.28
N ARG A 87 3.35 -11.09 9.46
CA ARG A 87 3.72 -11.20 8.05
C ARG A 87 3.35 -9.96 7.25
N MET A 88 2.14 -9.43 7.43
CA MET A 88 1.69 -8.21 6.77
C MET A 88 2.63 -7.04 7.06
N PHE A 89 3.04 -6.85 8.31
CA PHE A 89 3.97 -5.79 8.68
C PHE A 89 5.39 -6.03 8.17
N ASP A 90 5.89 -7.27 8.23
CA ASP A 90 7.22 -7.60 7.69
C ASP A 90 7.29 -7.36 6.18
N GLU A 91 6.30 -7.82 5.41
CA GLU A 91 6.23 -7.58 3.97
C GLU A 91 6.10 -6.08 3.65
N ALA A 92 5.28 -5.34 4.41
CA ALA A 92 5.17 -3.89 4.29
C ALA A 92 6.52 -3.21 4.49
N ILE A 93 7.24 -3.53 5.56
CA ILE A 93 8.54 -2.94 5.86
C ILE A 93 9.57 -3.29 4.77
N ARG A 94 9.57 -4.55 4.28
CA ARG A 94 10.44 -4.95 3.16
C ARG A 94 10.18 -4.11 1.92
N LEU A 95 8.90 -3.92 1.57
CA LEU A 95 8.50 -3.13 0.42
C LEU A 95 8.85 -1.65 0.60
N TYR A 96 8.50 -1.06 1.74
CA TYR A 96 8.62 0.37 1.99
C TYR A 96 10.07 0.84 2.10
N THR A 97 10.95 -0.03 2.63
CA THR A 97 12.39 0.26 2.77
C THR A 97 13.20 -0.14 1.55
N ARG A 98 12.59 -0.75 0.54
CA ARG A 98 13.26 -1.07 -0.72
C ARG A 98 13.70 0.22 -1.43
N LYS A 99 14.99 0.32 -1.68
CA LYS A 99 15.56 1.51 -2.33
C LYS A 99 15.42 1.44 -3.84
N GLN A 100 14.99 2.53 -4.43
CA GLN A 100 15.05 2.77 -5.87
C GLN A 100 15.92 4.01 -6.11
N ASN A 101 17.02 3.87 -6.84
CA ASN A 101 18.01 4.93 -7.02
C ASN A 101 18.50 5.55 -5.71
N GLY A 102 18.75 4.70 -4.69
CA GLY A 102 19.31 5.10 -3.39
C GLY A 102 18.27 5.53 -2.34
N ASN A 103 17.03 5.82 -2.72
CA ASN A 103 15.99 6.30 -1.79
C ASN A 103 14.85 5.27 -1.63
N PRO A 104 14.37 5.05 -0.40
CA PRO A 104 13.18 4.26 -0.16
C PRO A 104 11.92 5.03 -0.61
N LEU A 105 10.96 4.32 -1.18
CA LEU A 105 9.77 4.94 -1.77
C LEU A 105 8.53 4.90 -0.87
N GLY A 106 8.52 4.04 0.16
CA GLY A 106 7.32 3.81 0.95
C GLY A 106 6.19 3.14 0.16
N CYS A 107 4.97 3.29 0.61
CA CYS A 107 3.77 2.82 -0.10
C CYS A 107 3.35 3.81 -1.18
N MET A 108 3.14 3.34 -2.41
CA MET A 108 2.71 4.21 -3.52
C MET A 108 1.34 4.87 -3.23
N VAL A 109 0.38 4.11 -2.67
CA VAL A 109 -0.97 4.61 -2.34
C VAL A 109 -0.94 5.67 -1.22
N VAL A 110 -0.06 5.51 -0.22
CA VAL A 110 0.10 6.48 0.86
C VAL A 110 0.83 7.72 0.35
N SER A 111 1.94 7.53 -0.35
CA SER A 111 2.83 8.61 -0.80
C SER A 111 2.20 9.51 -1.87
N ALA A 112 1.43 8.93 -2.79
CA ALA A 112 0.79 9.69 -3.86
C ALA A 112 -0.37 10.58 -3.36
N ALA A 113 -0.92 10.29 -2.17
CA ALA A 113 -2.08 10.98 -1.63
C ALA A 113 -1.76 12.26 -0.85
N THR A 114 -0.51 12.41 -0.40
CA THR A 114 -0.16 13.46 0.56
C THR A 114 -0.19 14.88 -0.02
N ASN A 115 -0.22 15.02 -1.35
CA ASN A 115 -0.12 16.32 -2.03
C ASN A 115 -1.09 16.45 -3.22
N CYS A 116 -2.30 15.85 -3.15
CA CYS A 116 -3.31 16.15 -4.19
C CYS A 116 -3.86 17.55 -3.98
N ALA A 117 -3.50 18.48 -4.87
CA ALA A 117 -4.01 19.85 -4.87
C ALA A 117 -5.54 19.88 -5.08
N GLY A 118 -6.20 20.97 -4.68
CA GLY A 118 -7.66 21.10 -4.74
C GLY A 118 -8.29 20.82 -6.10
N GLU A 119 -7.55 20.98 -7.20
CA GLU A 119 -7.98 20.66 -8.56
C GLU A 119 -8.07 19.14 -8.83
N ASN A 120 -7.33 18.32 -8.08
CA ASN A 120 -7.25 16.86 -8.21
C ASN A 120 -7.95 16.11 -7.08
N THR A 121 -9.00 16.69 -6.52
CA THR A 121 -9.81 16.10 -5.43
C THR A 121 -10.28 14.67 -5.74
N ARG A 122 -10.58 14.37 -7.01
CA ARG A 122 -10.99 13.02 -7.45
C ARG A 122 -9.90 11.97 -7.19
N ILE A 123 -8.64 12.29 -7.49
CA ILE A 123 -7.51 11.36 -7.25
C ILE A 123 -7.31 11.16 -5.74
N GLY A 124 -7.38 12.25 -4.96
CA GLY A 124 -7.28 12.17 -3.51
C GLY A 124 -8.38 11.30 -2.88
N GLN A 125 -9.63 11.46 -3.33
CA GLN A 125 -10.77 10.64 -2.90
C GLN A 125 -10.59 9.17 -3.30
N TRP A 126 -10.23 8.89 -4.54
CA TRP A 126 -9.98 7.53 -5.04
C TRP A 126 -8.87 6.83 -4.26
N LEU A 127 -7.74 7.50 -3.99
CA LEU A 127 -6.68 6.96 -3.14
C LEU A 127 -7.13 6.75 -1.68
N ALA A 128 -7.99 7.63 -1.16
CA ALA A 128 -8.59 7.45 0.17
C ALA A 128 -9.49 6.22 0.22
N GLU A 129 -10.22 5.91 -0.85
CA GLU A 129 -11.01 4.67 -0.97
C GLU A 129 -10.12 3.42 -0.91
N HIS A 130 -8.99 3.40 -1.62
CA HIS A 130 -8.02 2.30 -1.54
C HIS A 130 -7.48 2.11 -0.11
N ARG A 131 -7.14 3.20 0.59
CA ARG A 131 -6.70 3.11 1.99
C ARG A 131 -7.80 2.60 2.91
N ARG A 132 -9.04 3.08 2.76
CA ARG A 132 -10.20 2.59 3.53
C ARG A 132 -10.50 1.13 3.23
N ALA A 133 -10.39 0.70 1.98
CA ALA A 133 -10.58 -0.71 1.61
C ALA A 133 -9.57 -1.63 2.31
N ARG A 134 -8.29 -1.22 2.38
CA ARG A 134 -7.25 -1.95 3.13
C ARG A 134 -7.56 -2.00 4.62
N THR A 135 -7.94 -0.88 5.23
CA THR A 135 -8.38 -0.85 6.64
C THR A 135 -9.55 -1.80 6.87
N ALA A 136 -10.56 -1.77 6.01
CA ALA A 136 -11.72 -2.65 6.09
C ALA A 136 -11.34 -4.14 5.93
N SER A 137 -10.33 -4.47 5.11
CA SER A 137 -9.80 -5.83 4.99
C SER A 137 -9.17 -6.32 6.30
N ILE A 138 -8.36 -5.49 6.96
CA ILE A 138 -7.78 -5.79 8.27
C ILE A 138 -8.87 -5.98 9.33
N VAL A 139 -9.84 -5.05 9.42
CA VAL A 139 -10.98 -5.14 10.36
C VAL A 139 -11.76 -6.43 10.16
N ARG A 140 -12.02 -6.79 8.90
CA ARG A 140 -12.73 -8.04 8.55
C ARG A 140 -11.95 -9.26 9.01
N HIS A 141 -10.62 -9.28 8.84
CA HIS A 141 -9.77 -10.37 9.31
C HIS A 141 -9.79 -10.50 10.84
N LEU A 142 -9.75 -9.37 11.57
CA LEU A 142 -9.89 -9.37 13.05
C LEU A 142 -11.25 -9.89 13.50
N LYS A 143 -12.35 -9.49 12.84
CA LYS A 143 -13.69 -10.01 13.10
C LYS A 143 -13.78 -11.52 12.86
N GLU A 144 -13.10 -12.02 11.84
CA GLU A 144 -13.00 -13.46 11.58
C GLU A 144 -12.22 -14.18 12.66
N ALA A 145 -11.11 -13.61 13.13
CA ALA A 145 -10.33 -14.14 14.25
C ALA A 145 -11.15 -14.24 15.54
N ILE A 146 -12.02 -13.24 15.82
CA ILE A 146 -12.98 -13.30 16.95
C ILE A 146 -13.96 -14.47 16.76
N ARG A 147 -14.49 -14.67 15.54
CA ARG A 147 -15.41 -15.78 15.25
C ARG A 147 -14.75 -17.15 15.40
N ARG A 148 -13.47 -17.28 15.05
CA ARG A 148 -12.66 -18.51 15.22
C ARG A 148 -12.19 -18.73 16.66
N GLY A 149 -12.41 -17.77 17.58
CA GLY A 149 -11.96 -17.85 18.97
C GLY A 149 -10.47 -17.56 19.17
N GLU A 150 -9.79 -17.01 18.19
CA GLU A 150 -8.38 -16.55 18.30
C GLU A 150 -8.28 -15.23 19.07
N LEU A 151 -9.35 -14.45 19.10
CA LEU A 151 -9.49 -13.23 19.87
C LEU A 151 -10.76 -13.27 20.74
N PRO A 152 -10.76 -12.57 21.88
CA PRO A 152 -11.92 -12.48 22.75
C PRO A 152 -13.15 -11.88 22.05
N LYS A 153 -14.35 -12.32 22.45
CA LYS A 153 -15.62 -11.84 21.86
C LYS A 153 -15.87 -10.34 22.05
N ASN A 154 -15.30 -9.75 23.10
CA ASN A 154 -15.41 -8.33 23.42
C ASN A 154 -14.31 -7.47 22.78
N THR A 155 -13.44 -8.04 21.92
CA THR A 155 -12.40 -7.30 21.22
C THR A 155 -13.01 -6.27 20.27
N ASP A 156 -12.61 -5.01 20.38
CA ASP A 156 -12.98 -3.97 19.41
C ASP A 156 -12.13 -4.09 18.14
N ALA A 157 -12.62 -4.89 17.20
CA ALA A 157 -11.98 -5.13 15.93
C ALA A 157 -11.86 -3.87 15.05
N GLN A 158 -12.76 -2.88 15.24
CA GLN A 158 -12.69 -1.65 14.47
C GLN A 158 -11.51 -0.79 14.92
N SER A 159 -11.43 -0.49 16.21
CA SER A 159 -10.35 0.31 16.78
C SER A 159 -8.98 -0.32 16.57
N LEU A 160 -8.86 -1.64 16.71
CA LEU A 160 -7.60 -2.36 16.43
C LEU A 160 -7.23 -2.30 14.93
N GLY A 161 -8.20 -2.48 14.05
CA GLY A 161 -7.97 -2.39 12.61
C GLY A 161 -7.52 -0.99 12.17
N ASP A 162 -8.14 0.05 12.74
CA ASP A 162 -7.77 1.44 12.51
C ASP A 162 -6.36 1.74 13.04
N LEU A 163 -6.00 1.20 14.22
CA LEU A 163 -4.65 1.29 14.78
C LEU A 163 -3.62 0.64 13.86
N PHE A 164 -3.84 -0.58 13.40
CA PHE A 164 -2.91 -1.30 12.53
C PHE A 164 -2.78 -0.60 11.17
N ALA A 165 -3.86 -0.09 10.60
CA ALA A 165 -3.82 0.69 9.37
C ALA A 165 -3.04 2.00 9.54
N THR A 166 -3.26 2.70 10.66
CA THR A 166 -2.52 3.92 11.02
C THR A 166 -1.02 3.64 11.13
N PHE A 167 -0.66 2.52 11.75
CA PHE A 167 0.73 2.11 11.89
C PHE A 167 1.37 1.78 10.54
N LEU A 168 0.67 1.06 9.65
CA LEU A 168 1.12 0.81 8.27
C LEU A 168 1.38 2.09 7.49
N HIS A 169 0.49 3.08 7.62
CA HIS A 169 0.65 4.37 6.95
C HIS A 169 1.84 5.14 7.53
N GLY A 170 1.99 5.17 8.85
CA GLY A 170 3.12 5.79 9.53
C GLY A 170 4.46 5.16 9.14
N MET A 171 4.55 3.82 9.09
CA MET A 171 5.75 3.12 8.63
C MET A 171 6.13 3.49 7.20
N SER A 172 5.16 3.69 6.31
CA SER A 172 5.42 4.11 4.94
C SER A 172 6.12 5.47 4.89
N VAL A 173 5.67 6.43 5.71
CA VAL A 173 6.28 7.77 5.82
C VAL A 173 7.68 7.65 6.44
N GLN A 174 7.81 6.94 7.56
CA GLN A 174 9.10 6.75 8.26
C GLN A 174 10.16 6.10 7.34
N ALA A 175 9.75 5.13 6.53
CA ALA A 175 10.65 4.51 5.56
C ALA A 175 11.14 5.53 4.53
N ARG A 176 10.25 6.39 3.98
CA ARG A 176 10.63 7.47 3.06
C ARG A 176 11.57 8.49 3.69
N ASP A 177 11.42 8.76 4.99
CA ASP A 177 12.29 9.65 5.76
C ASP A 177 13.64 9.00 6.09
N GLY A 178 13.88 7.78 5.64
CA GLY A 178 15.17 7.08 5.77
C GLY A 178 15.31 6.28 7.06
N VAL A 179 14.24 6.05 7.82
CA VAL A 179 14.29 5.13 8.97
C VAL A 179 14.62 3.73 8.45
N SER A 180 15.66 3.09 9.06
CA SER A 180 16.15 1.82 8.57
C SER A 180 15.16 0.69 8.78
N ARG A 181 15.30 -0.37 7.96
CA ARG A 181 14.47 -1.57 8.05
C ARG A 181 14.53 -2.18 9.45
N GLU A 182 15.72 -2.26 10.03
CA GLU A 182 15.94 -2.86 11.35
C GLU A 182 15.17 -2.10 12.44
N ARG A 183 15.19 -0.75 12.38
CA ARG A 183 14.45 0.09 13.32
C ARG A 183 12.93 -0.10 13.17
N LEU A 184 12.42 -0.19 11.95
CA LEU A 184 10.99 -0.44 11.73
C LEU A 184 10.60 -1.85 12.18
N LEU A 185 11.39 -2.88 11.88
CA LEU A 185 11.15 -4.25 12.35
C LEU A 185 11.11 -4.34 13.88
N ALA A 186 11.96 -3.60 14.58
CA ALA A 186 12.00 -3.57 16.04
C ALA A 186 10.69 -3.03 16.68
N THR A 187 9.83 -2.36 15.92
CA THR A 187 8.54 -1.86 16.41
C THR A 187 7.43 -2.92 16.39
N ILE A 188 7.56 -3.96 15.55
CA ILE A 188 6.52 -4.98 15.38
C ILE A 188 6.18 -5.70 16.69
N PRO A 189 7.15 -6.19 17.50
CA PRO A 189 6.83 -6.85 18.77
C PRO A 189 6.02 -5.97 19.72
N HIS A 190 6.29 -4.67 19.76
CA HIS A 190 5.53 -3.72 20.59
C HIS A 190 4.10 -3.55 20.08
N LEU A 191 3.91 -3.47 18.77
CA LEU A 191 2.58 -3.42 18.19
C LEU A 191 1.79 -4.71 18.45
N MET A 192 2.43 -5.86 18.30
CA MET A 192 1.82 -7.18 18.54
C MET A 192 1.50 -7.43 20.04
N SER A 193 2.23 -6.80 20.96
CA SER A 193 1.91 -6.89 22.40
C SER A 193 0.54 -6.28 22.74
N LEU A 194 0.08 -5.27 21.98
CA LEU A 194 -1.25 -4.69 22.12
C LEU A 194 -2.36 -5.72 21.82
N LEU A 195 -2.13 -6.56 20.81
CA LEU A 195 -3.06 -7.64 20.46
C LEU A 195 -3.07 -8.74 21.55
N LYS A 196 -1.91 -9.10 22.09
CA LYS A 196 -1.79 -10.07 23.20
C LYS A 196 -2.50 -9.59 24.45
N ALA A 197 -2.37 -8.31 24.78
CA ALA A 197 -3.04 -7.73 25.95
C ALA A 197 -4.57 -7.85 25.90
N GLN A 198 -5.18 -7.89 24.72
CA GLN A 198 -6.63 -8.12 24.57
C GLN A 198 -7.03 -9.51 25.05
N ILE A 199 -6.20 -10.52 24.83
CA ILE A 199 -6.46 -11.92 25.24
C ILE A 199 -6.33 -12.03 26.75
N GLU A 200 -5.23 -11.53 27.32
CA GLU A 200 -4.94 -11.59 28.75
C GLU A 200 -6.01 -10.88 29.60
N GLN A 201 -6.45 -9.70 29.18
CA GLN A 201 -7.53 -8.96 29.87
C GLN A 201 -8.85 -9.71 29.88
N SER A 202 -9.17 -10.44 28.82
CA SER A 202 -10.40 -11.21 28.73
C SER A 202 -10.38 -12.44 29.65
N GLU A 203 -9.23 -13.11 29.78
CA GLU A 203 -9.07 -14.26 30.69
C GLU A 203 -9.24 -13.84 32.15
N VAL A 204 -8.68 -12.71 32.54
CA VAL A 204 -8.83 -12.15 33.90
C VAL A 204 -10.29 -11.79 34.20
N THR A 205 -11.01 -11.23 33.21
CA THR A 205 -12.43 -10.85 33.38
C THR A 205 -13.36 -12.07 33.46
N ALA A 206 -13.01 -13.18 32.82
CA ALA A 206 -13.78 -14.41 32.84
C ALA A 206 -13.55 -15.26 34.10
N ALA A 207 -12.45 -14.99 34.86
CA ALA A 207 -12.09 -15.70 36.09
C ALA A 207 -12.63 -15.03 37.36
N ASN A 208 -13.20 -13.82 37.25
CA ASN A 208 -13.85 -13.08 38.34
C ASN A 208 -15.37 -13.10 38.21
#